data_1f909a66b7f6f6b3a84a638455cb88b3
#
_entry.id   1f909a66b7f6f6b3a84a638455cb88b3
#
_cell.length_a   1.000
_cell.length_b   1.000
_cell.length_c   1.000
_cell.angle_alpha   90.00
_cell.angle_beta   90.00
_cell.angle_gamma   90.00
#
_symmetry.space_group_name_H-M   'P 1'
#
loop_
_entity.id
_entity.type
_entity.pdbx_description
1 polymer ?
#
loop_
_entity_poly.entity_id
_entity_poly.type
_entity_poly.pdbx_seq_one_letter_code
_entity_poly.pdbx_strand_id
1 'polypeptide(L)'
;MFFLKDLKNNNHGITLVEVLVSIGIFSFLVVGITSLFLTSWKYNKIVWEQLKTQNEGRKVTRDFVNELRIASISSIGAYPIESASSTAIVFYSNLDTDNLVERVRYFLSGRTLKKGVIKPTGNPLVYSSANEVVVDVAHDLITSTPPFLYYDSTYTGAESPLSSPVTVTQIRVVGVSLVLEEDPNASPVPFYIESKVMLRNLKDN
;
A
#
# COMPACT_ATOMS: atom_id res chain seq x y z
N MET A 1 9.55 43.60 66.61
CA MET A 1 8.71 44.68 66.04
C MET A 1 8.40 44.31 64.61
N PHE A 2 7.30 43.59 64.44
CA PHE A 2 6.90 43.11 63.13
C PHE A 2 5.99 44.15 62.47
N PHE A 3 6.38 44.68 61.32
CA PHE A 3 5.56 45.52 60.48
C PHE A 3 4.58 44.66 59.73
N LEU A 4 3.33 44.61 60.14
CA LEU A 4 2.22 44.14 59.37
C LEU A 4 1.91 45.20 58.30
N LYS A 5 2.28 44.93 57.05
CA LYS A 5 1.94 45.76 55.90
C LYS A 5 0.45 45.56 55.61
N ASP A 6 -0.34 46.60 55.82
CA ASP A 6 -1.76 46.65 55.48
C ASP A 6 -1.96 46.30 54.01
N LEU A 7 -2.47 45.14 53.73
CA LEU A 7 -3.00 44.78 52.42
C LEU A 7 -4.31 45.56 52.24
N LYS A 8 -4.23 46.71 51.59
CA LYS A 8 -5.37 47.51 51.20
C LYS A 8 -6.25 46.67 50.24
N ASN A 9 -7.35 46.17 50.78
CA ASN A 9 -8.32 45.40 50.05
C ASN A 9 -9.07 46.32 49.05
N ASN A 10 -8.62 46.36 47.80
CA ASN A 10 -9.17 47.18 46.75
C ASN A 10 -10.38 46.46 46.14
N ASN A 11 -11.52 46.51 46.79
CA ASN A 11 -12.80 45.93 46.29
C ASN A 11 -13.38 46.83 45.16
N HIS A 12 -12.78 46.75 43.98
CA HIS A 12 -13.42 47.31 42.78
C HIS A 12 -14.46 46.30 42.27
N GLY A 13 -15.72 46.68 42.32
CA GLY A 13 -16.77 45.88 41.71
C GLY A 13 -16.61 45.88 40.18
N ILE A 14 -16.86 44.71 39.56
CA ILE A 14 -16.82 44.55 38.11
C ILE A 14 -18.05 45.26 37.48
N THR A 15 -17.82 46.06 36.47
CA THR A 15 -18.92 46.74 35.74
C THR A 15 -19.60 45.79 34.73
N LEU A 16 -20.87 46.03 34.48
CA LEU A 16 -21.63 45.23 33.50
C LEU A 16 -21.00 45.30 32.10
N VAL A 17 -20.42 46.42 31.71
CA VAL A 17 -19.72 46.61 30.43
C VAL A 17 -18.44 45.76 30.40
N GLU A 18 -17.71 45.66 31.46
CA GLU A 18 -16.49 44.87 31.54
C GLU A 18 -16.77 43.37 31.39
N VAL A 19 -17.84 42.88 32.00
CA VAL A 19 -18.31 41.49 31.80
C VAL A 19 -18.73 41.24 30.36
N LEU A 20 -19.44 42.17 29.72
CA LEU A 20 -19.91 42.04 28.34
C LEU A 20 -18.74 42.02 27.35
N VAL A 21 -17.73 42.87 27.53
CA VAL A 21 -16.52 42.87 26.71
C VAL A 21 -15.73 41.60 26.93
N SER A 22 -15.61 41.12 28.18
CA SER A 22 -14.89 39.85 28.48
C SER A 22 -15.58 38.66 27.82
N ILE A 23 -16.88 38.55 27.88
CA ILE A 23 -17.64 37.49 27.18
C ILE A 23 -17.45 37.60 25.66
N GLY A 24 -17.46 38.81 25.10
CA GLY A 24 -17.20 39.03 23.68
C GLY A 24 -15.82 38.51 23.25
N ILE A 25 -14.75 38.89 23.96
CA ILE A 25 -13.39 38.44 23.69
C ILE A 25 -13.30 36.92 23.86
N PHE A 26 -13.85 36.38 24.93
CA PHE A 26 -13.85 34.94 25.19
C PHE A 26 -14.55 34.14 24.09
N SER A 27 -15.68 34.65 23.60
CA SER A 27 -16.42 34.04 22.47
C SER A 27 -15.56 33.97 21.21
N PHE A 28 -14.86 35.06 20.86
CA PHE A 28 -13.92 35.05 19.72
C PHE A 28 -12.79 34.03 19.89
N LEU A 29 -12.22 33.94 21.08
CA LEU A 29 -11.18 32.93 21.38
C LEU A 29 -11.70 31.50 21.21
N VAL A 30 -12.90 31.21 21.72
CA VAL A 30 -13.50 29.87 21.61
C VAL A 30 -13.74 29.52 20.14
N VAL A 31 -14.27 30.43 19.34
CA VAL A 31 -14.49 30.22 17.90
C VAL A 31 -13.15 29.97 17.18
N GLY A 32 -12.11 30.75 17.47
CA GLY A 32 -10.78 30.58 16.91
C GLY A 32 -10.15 29.22 17.25
N ILE A 33 -10.20 28.84 18.52
CA ILE A 33 -9.67 27.53 18.99
C ILE A 33 -10.44 26.36 18.35
N THR A 34 -11.78 26.45 18.29
CA THR A 34 -12.60 25.41 17.68
C THR A 34 -12.29 25.25 16.20
N SER A 35 -12.12 26.34 15.47
CA SER A 35 -11.74 26.31 14.06
C SER A 35 -10.39 25.64 13.83
N LEU A 36 -9.38 25.98 14.63
CA LEU A 36 -8.05 25.34 14.58
C LEU A 36 -8.13 23.86 14.90
N PHE A 37 -8.92 23.47 15.91
CA PHE A 37 -9.12 22.09 16.29
C PHE A 37 -9.74 21.24 15.17
N LEU A 38 -10.82 21.73 14.56
CA LEU A 38 -11.49 21.05 13.44
C LEU A 38 -10.56 20.91 12.23
N THR A 39 -9.77 21.93 11.95
CA THR A 39 -8.80 21.94 10.87
C THR A 39 -7.69 20.91 11.13
N SER A 40 -7.13 20.88 12.34
CA SER A 40 -6.12 19.91 12.76
C SER A 40 -6.62 18.48 12.68
N TRP A 41 -7.88 18.24 13.05
CA TRP A 41 -8.48 16.90 12.96
C TRP A 41 -8.56 16.40 11.52
N LYS A 42 -8.97 17.26 10.58
CA LYS A 42 -9.00 16.92 9.14
C LYS A 42 -7.60 16.55 8.62
N TYR A 43 -6.58 17.34 8.94
CA TYR A 43 -5.21 17.06 8.52
C TYR A 43 -4.65 15.78 9.13
N ASN A 44 -4.93 15.51 10.40
CA ASN A 44 -4.52 14.26 11.03
C ASN A 44 -5.11 13.04 10.32
N LYS A 45 -6.40 13.06 9.98
CA LYS A 45 -7.05 11.98 9.23
C LYS A 45 -6.33 11.73 7.90
N ILE A 46 -6.11 12.77 7.11
CA ILE A 46 -5.42 12.71 5.81
C ILE A 46 -4.02 12.10 5.96
N VAL A 47 -3.25 12.53 6.97
CA VAL A 47 -1.90 12.00 7.21
C VAL A 47 -1.93 10.51 7.57
N TRP A 48 -2.85 10.08 8.42
CA TRP A 48 -2.98 8.67 8.79
C TRP A 48 -3.39 7.78 7.61
N GLU A 49 -4.33 8.22 6.78
CA GLU A 49 -4.74 7.53 5.57
C GLU A 49 -3.57 7.39 4.60
N GLN A 50 -2.81 8.46 4.37
CA GLN A 50 -1.63 8.45 3.52
C GLN A 50 -0.53 7.51 4.03
N LEU A 51 -0.25 7.51 5.33
CA LEU A 51 0.73 6.61 5.94
C LEU A 51 0.32 5.14 5.80
N LYS A 52 -0.97 4.82 5.98
CA LYS A 52 -1.51 3.49 5.80
C LYS A 52 -1.34 3.02 4.35
N THR A 53 -1.78 3.83 3.39
CA THR A 53 -1.67 3.55 1.96
C THR A 53 -0.22 3.34 1.52
N GLN A 54 0.70 4.19 1.98
CA GLN A 54 2.13 4.05 1.70
C GLN A 54 2.71 2.75 2.27
N ASN A 55 2.34 2.39 3.50
CA ASN A 55 2.79 1.17 4.14
C ASN A 55 2.27 -0.09 3.43
N GLU A 56 1.00 -0.10 3.03
CA GLU A 56 0.43 -1.19 2.22
C GLU A 56 1.18 -1.33 0.89
N GLY A 57 1.31 -0.26 0.12
CA GLY A 57 1.99 -0.29 -1.16
C GLY A 57 3.44 -0.77 -1.06
N ARG A 58 4.19 -0.26 -0.08
CA ARG A 58 5.59 -0.67 0.16
C ARG A 58 5.69 -2.14 0.58
N LYS A 59 4.81 -2.60 1.47
CA LYS A 59 4.79 -3.98 1.94
C LYS A 59 4.53 -4.93 0.77
N VAL A 60 3.45 -4.69 0.02
CA VAL A 60 3.07 -5.55 -1.10
C VAL A 60 4.13 -5.58 -2.18
N THR A 61 4.67 -4.42 -2.57
CA THR A 61 5.75 -4.35 -3.56
C THR A 61 6.98 -5.15 -3.12
N ARG A 62 7.39 -5.02 -1.85
CA ARG A 62 8.52 -5.77 -1.29
C ARG A 62 8.25 -7.27 -1.26
N ASP A 63 7.07 -7.69 -0.79
CA ASP A 63 6.71 -9.10 -0.68
C ASP A 63 6.63 -9.73 -2.07
N PHE A 64 5.98 -9.08 -3.04
CA PHE A 64 5.94 -9.49 -4.43
C PHE A 64 7.34 -9.66 -5.05
N VAL A 65 8.21 -8.66 -4.88
CA VAL A 65 9.59 -8.70 -5.42
C VAL A 65 10.39 -9.84 -4.80
N ASN A 66 10.27 -10.06 -3.50
CA ASN A 66 11.00 -11.12 -2.81
C ASN A 66 10.52 -12.52 -3.27
N GLU A 67 9.22 -12.71 -3.35
CA GLU A 67 8.63 -13.98 -3.79
C GLU A 67 8.94 -14.28 -5.25
N LEU A 68 8.83 -13.29 -6.12
CA LEU A 68 9.11 -13.49 -7.54
C LEU A 68 10.62 -13.67 -7.83
N ARG A 69 11.50 -13.05 -7.05
CA ARG A 69 12.96 -13.21 -7.20
C ARG A 69 13.42 -14.66 -7.01
N ILE A 70 12.75 -15.40 -6.13
CA ILE A 70 13.06 -16.81 -5.83
C ILE A 70 12.16 -17.78 -6.62
N ALA A 71 11.36 -17.27 -7.57
CA ALA A 71 10.51 -18.11 -8.41
C ALA A 71 11.32 -19.22 -9.07
N SER A 72 10.79 -20.43 -9.08
CA SER A 72 11.46 -21.64 -9.52
C SER A 72 10.50 -22.56 -10.28
N ILE A 73 11.03 -23.64 -10.83
CA ILE A 73 10.22 -24.72 -11.41
C ILE A 73 9.27 -25.26 -10.34
N SER A 74 8.01 -25.48 -10.69
CA SER A 74 7.01 -26.02 -9.78
C SER A 74 7.34 -27.43 -9.30
N SER A 75 6.73 -27.89 -8.21
CA SER A 75 6.89 -29.27 -7.71
C SER A 75 6.44 -30.36 -8.67
N ILE A 76 5.75 -29.98 -9.77
CA ILE A 76 5.33 -30.91 -10.85
C ILE A 76 6.08 -30.67 -12.17
N GLY A 77 7.14 -29.84 -12.16
CA GLY A 77 8.00 -29.61 -13.33
C GLY A 77 7.53 -28.49 -14.28
N ALA A 78 6.51 -27.69 -13.91
CA ALA A 78 6.06 -26.58 -14.73
C ALA A 78 7.02 -25.39 -14.68
N TYR A 79 7.03 -24.57 -15.75
CA TYR A 79 7.86 -23.36 -15.89
C TYR A 79 7.60 -22.36 -14.76
N PRO A 80 8.60 -21.60 -14.30
CA PRO A 80 8.48 -20.69 -13.13
C PRO A 80 7.34 -19.67 -13.23
N ILE A 81 7.05 -19.16 -14.42
CA ILE A 81 5.89 -18.27 -14.66
C ILE A 81 4.84 -19.08 -15.44
N GLU A 82 3.69 -19.30 -14.83
CA GLU A 82 2.58 -20.03 -15.47
C GLU A 82 1.81 -19.12 -16.43
N SER A 83 1.48 -17.90 -16.00
CA SER A 83 0.77 -16.93 -16.84
C SER A 83 1.10 -15.50 -16.46
N ALA A 84 1.00 -14.60 -17.44
CA ALA A 84 1.32 -13.18 -17.28
C ALA A 84 0.35 -12.34 -18.09
N SER A 85 -0.29 -11.37 -17.43
CA SER A 85 -1.14 -10.35 -18.04
C SER A 85 -0.93 -9.00 -17.36
N SER A 86 -1.48 -7.94 -17.91
CA SER A 86 -1.38 -6.60 -17.32
C SER A 86 -2.03 -6.48 -15.94
N THR A 87 -3.00 -7.35 -15.61
CA THR A 87 -3.76 -7.32 -14.35
C THR A 87 -3.53 -8.52 -13.44
N ALA A 88 -2.81 -9.54 -13.92
CA ALA A 88 -2.54 -10.75 -13.13
C ALA A 88 -1.23 -11.40 -13.55
N ILE A 89 -0.55 -12.00 -12.58
CA ILE A 89 0.61 -12.87 -12.79
C ILE A 89 0.48 -14.11 -11.93
N VAL A 90 0.84 -15.27 -12.50
CA VAL A 90 0.90 -16.54 -11.79
C VAL A 90 2.30 -17.13 -11.94
N PHE A 91 2.91 -17.48 -10.83
CA PHE A 91 4.27 -18.04 -10.78
C PHE A 91 4.40 -19.06 -9.64
N TYR A 92 5.49 -19.78 -9.65
CA TYR A 92 5.80 -20.78 -8.64
C TYR A 92 6.96 -20.31 -7.77
N SER A 93 6.77 -20.33 -6.45
CA SER A 93 7.77 -19.87 -5.48
C SER A 93 7.65 -20.65 -4.17
N ASN A 94 8.77 -21.03 -3.57
CA ASN A 94 8.77 -21.64 -2.24
C ASN A 94 8.62 -20.53 -1.19
N LEU A 95 7.44 -20.45 -0.56
CA LEU A 95 7.09 -19.40 0.40
C LEU A 95 7.36 -19.77 1.84
N ASP A 96 7.55 -21.04 2.13
CA ASP A 96 7.80 -21.55 3.48
C ASP A 96 9.11 -22.35 3.56
N THR A 97 9.31 -23.09 4.63
CA THR A 97 10.56 -23.82 4.87
C THR A 97 10.50 -25.28 4.43
N ASP A 98 9.42 -25.69 3.78
CA ASP A 98 9.33 -27.05 3.26
C ASP A 98 9.96 -27.18 1.85
N ASN A 99 9.95 -28.38 1.29
CA ASN A 99 10.52 -28.64 -0.02
C ASN A 99 9.50 -28.55 -1.16
N LEU A 100 8.30 -28.06 -0.88
CA LEU A 100 7.25 -27.87 -1.88
C LEU A 100 7.28 -26.44 -2.41
N VAL A 101 6.94 -26.29 -3.67
CA VAL A 101 6.87 -24.97 -4.31
C VAL A 101 5.40 -24.62 -4.50
N GLU A 102 4.97 -23.51 -3.91
CA GLU A 102 3.61 -23.02 -4.00
C GLU A 102 3.35 -22.38 -5.36
N ARG A 103 2.09 -22.46 -5.80
CA ARG A 103 1.56 -21.70 -6.91
C ARG A 103 1.03 -20.38 -6.36
N VAL A 104 1.65 -19.28 -6.75
CA VAL A 104 1.32 -17.93 -6.30
C VAL A 104 0.66 -17.15 -7.41
N ARG A 105 -0.47 -16.53 -7.11
CA ARG A 105 -1.19 -15.68 -8.05
C ARG A 105 -1.40 -14.29 -7.44
N TYR A 106 -0.90 -13.26 -8.11
CA TYR A 106 -1.28 -11.87 -7.83
C TYR A 106 -2.24 -11.39 -8.91
N PHE A 107 -3.36 -10.80 -8.52
CA PHE A 107 -4.36 -10.35 -9.48
C PHE A 107 -5.17 -9.17 -8.96
N LEU A 108 -5.57 -8.29 -9.89
CA LEU A 108 -6.42 -7.16 -9.62
C LEU A 108 -7.91 -7.59 -9.66
N SER A 109 -8.66 -7.25 -8.62
CA SER A 109 -10.10 -7.48 -8.51
C SER A 109 -10.79 -6.19 -8.09
N GLY A 110 -11.43 -5.50 -9.04
CA GLY A 110 -11.85 -4.12 -8.82
C GLY A 110 -10.65 -3.22 -8.49
N ARG A 111 -10.72 -2.48 -7.40
CA ARG A 111 -9.63 -1.63 -6.90
C ARG A 111 -8.73 -2.33 -5.86
N THR A 112 -8.84 -3.64 -5.71
CA THR A 112 -8.08 -4.41 -4.72
C THR A 112 -7.11 -5.35 -5.41
N LEU A 113 -5.82 -5.29 -5.05
CA LEU A 113 -4.84 -6.29 -5.42
C LEU A 113 -4.94 -7.46 -4.43
N LYS A 114 -5.10 -8.66 -4.96
CA LYS A 114 -5.25 -9.89 -4.19
C LYS A 114 -4.09 -10.83 -4.45
N LYS A 115 -3.77 -11.63 -3.45
CA LYS A 115 -2.80 -12.73 -3.55
C LYS A 115 -3.50 -14.04 -3.25
N GLY A 116 -3.43 -14.99 -4.20
CA GLY A 116 -3.86 -16.37 -4.03
C GLY A 116 -2.65 -17.30 -3.92
N VAL A 117 -2.70 -18.24 -3.02
CA VAL A 117 -1.64 -19.25 -2.82
C VAL A 117 -2.26 -20.63 -2.81
N ILE A 118 -1.68 -21.55 -3.60
CA ILE A 118 -2.05 -22.97 -3.60
C ILE A 118 -0.81 -23.77 -3.25
N LYS A 119 -0.87 -24.52 -2.16
CA LYS A 119 0.14 -25.53 -1.81
C LYS A 119 -0.18 -26.84 -2.55
N PRO A 120 0.80 -27.48 -3.20
CA PRO A 120 0.54 -28.74 -3.90
C PRO A 120 0.24 -29.84 -2.90
N THR A 121 -0.72 -30.70 -3.22
CA THR A 121 -1.17 -31.79 -2.36
C THR A 121 -1.40 -33.07 -3.17
N GLY A 122 -1.45 -34.19 -2.48
CA GLY A 122 -1.73 -35.50 -3.10
C GLY A 122 -0.50 -36.29 -3.53
N ASN A 123 -0.77 -37.48 -4.08
CA ASN A 123 0.24 -38.34 -4.71
C ASN A 123 -0.43 -39.01 -5.93
N PRO A 124 -0.15 -38.56 -7.16
CA PRO A 124 0.82 -37.52 -7.52
C PRO A 124 0.42 -36.11 -7.03
N LEU A 125 1.42 -35.21 -6.90
CA LEU A 125 1.19 -33.83 -6.50
C LEU A 125 0.33 -33.06 -7.52
N VAL A 126 -0.63 -32.28 -7.02
CA VAL A 126 -1.51 -31.44 -7.86
C VAL A 126 -1.73 -30.08 -7.18
N TYR A 127 -1.91 -29.02 -7.97
CA TYR A 127 -2.35 -27.70 -7.53
C TYR A 127 -3.87 -27.56 -7.73
N SER A 128 -4.64 -27.93 -6.69
CA SER A 128 -6.10 -27.82 -6.77
C SER A 128 -6.54 -26.41 -6.48
N SER A 129 -7.31 -25.80 -7.42
CA SER A 129 -7.89 -24.47 -7.23
C SER A 129 -8.86 -24.38 -6.05
N ALA A 130 -9.45 -25.51 -5.64
CA ALA A 130 -10.30 -25.58 -4.44
C ALA A 130 -9.53 -25.28 -3.15
N ASN A 131 -8.20 -25.46 -3.16
CA ASN A 131 -7.33 -25.19 -2.01
C ASN A 131 -6.67 -23.81 -2.08
N GLU A 132 -7.09 -22.93 -3.00
CA GLU A 132 -6.53 -21.58 -3.10
C GLU A 132 -6.92 -20.74 -1.88
N VAL A 133 -5.93 -20.26 -1.15
CA VAL A 133 -6.12 -19.27 -0.07
C VAL A 133 -5.90 -17.89 -0.66
N VAL A 134 -6.96 -17.08 -0.71
CA VAL A 134 -6.91 -15.72 -1.28
C VAL A 134 -6.95 -14.70 -0.16
N VAL A 135 -6.04 -13.72 -0.21
CA VAL A 135 -5.98 -12.59 0.72
C VAL A 135 -5.90 -11.27 -0.03
N ASP A 136 -6.47 -10.23 0.52
CA ASP A 136 -6.34 -8.87 0.04
C ASP A 136 -5.00 -8.32 0.50
N VAL A 137 -4.22 -7.76 -0.42
CA VAL A 137 -2.84 -7.32 -0.12
C VAL A 137 -2.65 -5.81 -0.30
N ALA A 138 -3.41 -5.17 -1.19
CA ALA A 138 -3.48 -3.72 -1.26
C ALA A 138 -4.87 -3.27 -1.74
N HIS A 139 -5.34 -2.15 -1.19
CA HIS A 139 -6.63 -1.56 -1.50
C HIS A 139 -6.45 -0.25 -2.28
N ASP A 140 -7.55 0.24 -2.83
CA ASP A 140 -7.66 1.56 -3.44
C ASP A 140 -6.69 1.81 -4.60
N LEU A 141 -6.42 0.76 -5.41
CA LEU A 141 -5.63 0.91 -6.62
C LEU A 141 -6.38 1.70 -7.70
N ILE A 142 -5.65 2.56 -8.37
CA ILE A 142 -6.10 3.18 -9.62
C ILE A 142 -5.94 2.17 -10.75
N THR A 143 -7.06 1.82 -11.38
CA THR A 143 -7.11 0.74 -12.39
C THR A 143 -6.73 1.19 -13.80
N SER A 144 -6.55 2.48 -14.04
CA SER A 144 -6.10 3.00 -15.34
C SER A 144 -4.63 2.67 -15.64
N THR A 145 -3.85 2.37 -14.62
CA THR A 145 -2.45 1.95 -14.77
C THR A 145 -2.34 0.44 -14.51
N PRO A 146 -1.80 -0.35 -15.46
CA PRO A 146 -1.63 -1.78 -15.25
C PRO A 146 -0.62 -2.04 -14.13
N PRO A 147 -0.94 -2.91 -13.15
CA PRO A 147 -0.04 -3.21 -12.04
C PRO A 147 1.18 -4.04 -12.44
N PHE A 148 1.13 -4.77 -13.56
CA PHE A 148 2.22 -5.64 -13.98
C PHE A 148 2.73 -5.28 -15.38
N LEU A 149 4.04 -5.17 -15.49
CA LEU A 149 4.79 -4.88 -16.71
C LEU A 149 5.85 -5.95 -16.90
N TYR A 150 6.11 -6.35 -18.14
CA TYR A 150 7.02 -7.45 -18.46
C TYR A 150 8.07 -7.00 -19.44
N TYR A 151 9.29 -7.48 -19.28
CA TYR A 151 10.43 -7.14 -20.14
C TYR A 151 11.23 -8.40 -20.43
N ASP A 152 11.84 -8.43 -21.60
CA ASP A 152 12.69 -9.53 -22.05
C ASP A 152 14.17 -9.35 -21.64
N SER A 153 15.06 -10.16 -22.24
CA SER A 153 16.50 -10.13 -21.98
C SER A 153 17.22 -8.89 -22.50
N THR A 154 16.59 -8.09 -23.35
CA THR A 154 17.19 -6.87 -23.90
C THR A 154 17.00 -5.66 -22.98
N TYR A 155 16.26 -5.81 -21.89
CA TYR A 155 15.94 -4.72 -20.98
C TYR A 155 17.19 -4.17 -20.27
N THR A 156 17.51 -2.90 -20.53
CA THR A 156 18.63 -2.15 -19.94
C THR A 156 18.17 -1.03 -19.00
N GLY A 157 16.83 -0.79 -18.92
CA GLY A 157 16.25 0.22 -18.03
C GLY A 157 15.32 1.22 -18.69
N ALA A 158 15.35 1.36 -20.02
CA ALA A 158 14.60 2.36 -20.77
C ALA A 158 13.63 1.78 -21.81
N GLU A 159 13.66 0.47 -22.04
CA GLU A 159 12.85 -0.19 -23.05
C GLU A 159 11.37 -0.25 -22.65
N SER A 160 10.51 -0.23 -23.66
CA SER A 160 9.08 -0.39 -23.46
C SER A 160 8.72 -1.82 -23.02
N PRO A 161 7.69 -1.98 -22.18
CA PRO A 161 7.21 -3.31 -21.79
C PRO A 161 6.77 -4.14 -23.00
N LEU A 162 6.85 -5.47 -22.86
CA LEU A 162 6.31 -6.42 -23.84
C LEU A 162 4.81 -6.18 -24.03
N SER A 163 4.37 -6.23 -25.29
CA SER A 163 2.97 -6.07 -25.65
C SER A 163 2.15 -7.31 -25.26
N SER A 164 0.88 -7.10 -24.87
CA SER A 164 -0.05 -8.21 -24.58
C SER A 164 -0.58 -8.84 -25.92
N PRO A 165 -0.72 -10.16 -25.99
CA PRO A 165 -0.45 -11.17 -24.95
C PRO A 165 1.04 -11.47 -24.78
N VAL A 166 1.49 -11.55 -23.52
CA VAL A 166 2.89 -11.77 -23.18
C VAL A 166 3.25 -13.24 -23.25
N THR A 167 4.32 -13.58 -23.96
CA THR A 167 4.89 -14.94 -23.98
C THR A 167 5.75 -15.15 -22.74
N VAL A 168 5.33 -16.02 -21.82
CA VAL A 168 5.97 -16.21 -20.50
C VAL A 168 7.45 -16.61 -20.59
N THR A 169 7.85 -17.34 -21.63
CA THR A 169 9.25 -17.76 -21.83
C THR A 169 10.19 -16.62 -22.22
N GLN A 170 9.68 -15.49 -22.68
CA GLN A 170 10.44 -14.30 -23.01
C GLN A 170 10.68 -13.40 -21.79
N ILE A 171 9.90 -13.57 -20.73
CA ILE A 171 10.00 -12.72 -19.54
C ILE A 171 11.32 -12.97 -18.82
N ARG A 172 12.05 -11.88 -18.56
CA ARG A 172 13.27 -11.88 -17.73
C ARG A 172 13.18 -10.90 -16.57
N VAL A 173 12.46 -9.78 -16.79
CA VAL A 173 12.22 -8.78 -15.77
C VAL A 173 10.72 -8.53 -15.66
N VAL A 174 10.23 -8.45 -14.44
CA VAL A 174 8.84 -8.08 -14.14
C VAL A 174 8.84 -6.78 -13.36
N GLY A 175 8.09 -5.81 -13.83
CA GLY A 175 7.79 -4.58 -13.13
C GLY A 175 6.46 -4.70 -12.39
N VAL A 176 6.42 -4.25 -11.15
CA VAL A 176 5.18 -3.98 -10.41
C VAL A 176 5.04 -2.48 -10.24
N SER A 177 3.91 -1.93 -10.66
CA SER A 177 3.59 -0.51 -10.59
C SER A 177 2.24 -0.34 -9.92
N LEU A 178 2.21 0.23 -8.74
CA LEU A 178 0.99 0.44 -7.98
C LEU A 178 0.76 1.94 -7.79
N VAL A 179 -0.44 2.39 -8.13
CA VAL A 179 -0.92 3.74 -7.84
C VAL A 179 -2.11 3.59 -6.91
N LEU A 180 -1.96 4.08 -5.69
CA LEU A 180 -2.97 3.94 -4.64
C LEU A 180 -3.55 5.31 -4.29
N GLU A 181 -4.89 5.38 -4.24
CA GLU A 181 -5.65 6.59 -3.92
C GLU A 181 -6.94 6.21 -3.20
N GLU A 182 -7.05 6.52 -1.92
CA GLU A 182 -8.20 6.16 -1.11
C GLU A 182 -9.45 6.94 -1.54
N ASP A 183 -9.34 8.27 -1.70
CA ASP A 183 -10.44 9.13 -2.14
C ASP A 183 -9.99 10.07 -3.27
N PRO A 184 -10.46 9.84 -4.52
CA PRO A 184 -10.14 10.70 -5.67
C PRO A 184 -10.60 12.16 -5.53
N ASN A 185 -11.55 12.45 -4.61
CA ASN A 185 -12.11 13.78 -4.40
C ASN A 185 -11.49 14.50 -3.20
N ALA A 186 -10.64 13.83 -2.46
CA ALA A 186 -9.97 14.39 -1.29
C ALA A 186 -8.44 14.36 -1.47
N SER A 187 -7.77 15.40 -0.98
CA SER A 187 -6.31 15.35 -0.85
C SER A 187 -5.94 14.25 0.15
N PRO A 188 -4.87 13.47 -0.03
CA PRO A 188 -3.63 13.81 -0.74
C PRO A 188 -3.52 13.25 -2.16
N VAL A 189 -2.43 13.62 -2.85
CA VAL A 189 -2.06 13.11 -4.17
C VAL A 189 -1.90 11.60 -4.15
N PRO A 190 -2.28 10.86 -5.21
CA PRO A 190 -2.09 9.43 -5.32
C PRO A 190 -0.65 9.00 -4.99
N PHE A 191 -0.50 7.93 -4.25
CA PHE A 191 0.80 7.35 -3.94
C PHE A 191 1.23 6.40 -5.05
N TYR A 192 2.34 6.73 -5.71
CA TYR A 192 2.95 5.90 -6.75
C TYR A 192 4.14 5.13 -6.20
N ILE A 193 4.17 3.83 -6.45
CA ILE A 193 5.32 2.97 -6.16
C ILE A 193 5.56 2.02 -7.32
N GLU A 194 6.80 1.91 -7.75
CA GLU A 194 7.25 0.99 -8.78
C GLU A 194 8.48 0.22 -8.31
N SER A 195 8.55 -1.04 -8.69
CA SER A 195 9.75 -1.85 -8.53
C SER A 195 9.88 -2.82 -9.69
N LYS A 196 11.12 -3.17 -10.03
CA LYS A 196 11.42 -4.14 -11.06
C LYS A 196 12.25 -5.26 -10.46
N VAL A 197 11.96 -6.48 -10.85
CA VAL A 197 12.65 -7.68 -10.36
C VAL A 197 13.07 -8.55 -11.52
N MET A 198 14.34 -8.93 -11.53
CA MET A 198 14.88 -9.94 -12.42
C MET A 198 14.75 -11.32 -11.78
N LEU A 199 14.20 -12.27 -12.51
CA LEU A 199 14.06 -13.65 -12.05
C LEU A 199 15.43 -14.32 -12.02
N ARG A 200 15.87 -14.73 -10.81
CA ARG A 200 17.20 -15.30 -10.61
C ARG A 200 17.43 -16.56 -11.43
N ASN A 201 16.43 -17.44 -11.49
CA ASN A 201 16.52 -18.75 -12.14
C ASN A 201 16.31 -18.70 -13.68
N LEU A 202 16.05 -17.52 -14.26
CA LEU A 202 15.88 -17.34 -15.70
C LEU A 202 16.96 -16.44 -16.32
N LYS A 203 18.00 -16.10 -15.55
CA LYS A 203 19.03 -15.16 -15.98
C LYS A 203 19.92 -15.71 -17.10
N ASP A 204 20.16 -17.01 -17.14
CA ASP A 204 21.18 -17.65 -17.98
C ASP A 204 20.59 -18.57 -19.07
N ASN A 205 19.32 -18.40 -19.46
CA ASN A 205 18.69 -19.11 -20.58
C ASN A 205 18.44 -18.22 -21.77
#